data_d7863e9a2de70c99dd4d2d8077de6374
#
_entry.id   d7863e9a2de70c99dd4d2d8077de6374
#
_cell.length_a   1.000
_cell.length_b   1.000
_cell.length_c   1.000
_cell.angle_alpha   90.00
_cell.angle_beta   90.00
_cell.angle_gamma   90.00
#
_symmetry.space_group_name_H-M   'P 1'
#
loop_
_entity.id
_entity.type
_entity.pdbx_description
1 polymer ?
#
loop_
_entity_poly.entity_id
_entity_poly.type
_entity_poly.pdbx_seq_one_letter_code
_entity_poly.pdbx_strand_id
1 'polypeptide(L)'
;IMTTRVPEFWIAVVACHGPGEAHVAANRNPLRRYAVRRQAAAGTPDPTIVNPAHLGKELSAAVCARCHALIGGFHDAPDYPLHGYAFRPGQKFEDAFVRARLVDWQTNPALEAELAKNPQIIRDRYWSDGMIRVAGREYNGLLETKCFQNGEMSCLSCHKMHESDADPRSRPEWADDQLAPGMQTNTACLQCHKTFAGDAALAAHTHHPVASAASNCYNCHMPHTTFGLLKAIRSHTIDKPSVAASLATGRPNACNQCHLDKSLGWTALALNRWYGTPVPPMNADERDIAASVLWTLKGDAGQ
;
A
#
# COMPACT_ATOMS: atom_id res chain seq x y z
N ILE A 1 -23.36 -27.09 14.14
CA ILE A 1 -22.05 -27.02 13.47
C ILE A 1 -22.29 -26.31 12.14
N MET A 2 -21.81 -25.05 12.01
CA MET A 2 -21.83 -24.36 10.72
C MET A 2 -20.78 -24.98 9.82
N THR A 3 -21.19 -25.52 8.68
CA THR A 3 -20.27 -25.98 7.65
C THR A 3 -20.01 -24.83 6.69
N THR A 4 -18.80 -24.28 6.70
CA THR A 4 -18.40 -23.28 5.72
C THR A 4 -18.18 -23.96 4.37
N ARG A 5 -19.00 -23.64 3.38
CA ARG A 5 -18.73 -23.99 1.98
C ARG A 5 -17.89 -22.89 1.38
N VAL A 6 -16.66 -23.18 0.98
CA VAL A 6 -15.81 -22.29 0.22
C VAL A 6 -15.89 -22.72 -1.24
N PRO A 7 -16.64 -22.01 -2.11
CA PRO A 7 -16.82 -22.38 -3.50
C PRO A 7 -15.52 -22.25 -4.32
N GLU A 8 -14.62 -21.37 -3.90
CA GLU A 8 -13.32 -21.13 -4.53
C GLU A 8 -12.27 -20.85 -3.46
N PHE A 9 -11.08 -21.46 -3.58
CA PHE A 9 -9.96 -21.26 -2.65
C PHE A 9 -9.04 -20.08 -3.03
N TRP A 10 -9.33 -19.41 -4.17
CA TRP A 10 -8.52 -18.32 -4.74
C TRP A 10 -9.33 -17.03 -4.84
N ILE A 11 -8.66 -15.93 -5.15
CA ILE A 11 -9.36 -14.67 -5.46
C ILE A 11 -10.17 -14.89 -6.73
N ALA A 12 -11.49 -14.96 -6.59
CA ALA A 12 -12.40 -15.18 -7.70
C ALA A 12 -12.39 -13.99 -8.68
N VAL A 13 -12.54 -14.27 -9.97
CA VAL A 13 -12.68 -13.26 -11.03
C VAL A 13 -13.68 -12.17 -10.67
N VAL A 14 -14.82 -12.56 -10.08
CA VAL A 14 -15.89 -11.64 -9.67
C VAL A 14 -15.48 -10.66 -8.57
N ALA A 15 -14.42 -10.94 -7.81
CA ALA A 15 -13.93 -10.04 -6.77
C ALA A 15 -13.34 -8.75 -7.35
N CYS A 16 -12.69 -8.86 -8.52
CA CYS A 16 -12.05 -7.73 -9.20
C CYS A 16 -12.88 -7.18 -10.36
N HIS A 17 -13.65 -8.04 -11.03
CA HIS A 17 -14.37 -7.70 -12.25
C HIS A 17 -15.89 -7.55 -12.07
N GLY A 18 -16.42 -7.86 -10.90
CA GLY A 18 -17.86 -7.84 -10.63
C GLY A 18 -18.60 -9.05 -11.18
N PRO A 19 -19.94 -9.06 -11.07
CA PRO A 19 -20.77 -10.18 -11.52
C PRO A 19 -20.62 -10.43 -13.00
N GLY A 20 -20.28 -11.67 -13.37
CA GLY A 20 -20.00 -12.06 -14.76
C GLY A 20 -21.23 -12.49 -15.58
N GLU A 21 -22.44 -12.53 -15.01
CA GLU A 21 -23.63 -13.06 -15.70
C GLU A 21 -23.94 -12.34 -17.01
N ALA A 22 -24.01 -11.01 -16.98
CA ALA A 22 -24.26 -10.18 -18.16
C ALA A 22 -23.13 -10.36 -19.22
N HIS A 23 -21.89 -10.46 -18.75
CA HIS A 23 -20.75 -10.70 -19.62
C HIS A 23 -20.83 -12.06 -20.32
N VAL A 24 -21.10 -13.12 -19.56
CA VAL A 24 -21.27 -14.48 -20.11
C VAL A 24 -22.44 -14.53 -21.07
N ALA A 25 -23.60 -13.99 -20.71
CA ALA A 25 -24.77 -13.96 -21.57
C ALA A 25 -24.51 -13.22 -22.90
N ALA A 26 -23.91 -12.04 -22.82
CA ALA A 26 -23.57 -11.24 -24.00
C ALA A 26 -22.56 -11.93 -24.92
N ASN A 27 -21.58 -12.65 -24.35
CA ASN A 27 -20.49 -13.29 -25.11
C ASN A 27 -20.78 -14.74 -25.53
N ARG A 28 -22.01 -15.23 -25.36
CA ARG A 28 -22.45 -16.48 -26.02
C ARG A 28 -22.41 -16.36 -27.54
N ASN A 29 -22.64 -15.17 -28.10
CA ASN A 29 -22.46 -14.90 -29.53
C ASN A 29 -20.97 -14.72 -29.86
N PRO A 30 -20.35 -15.61 -30.66
CA PRO A 30 -18.94 -15.51 -31.03
C PRO A 30 -18.59 -14.23 -31.80
N LEU A 31 -19.51 -13.71 -32.62
CA LEU A 31 -19.29 -12.47 -33.39
C LEU A 31 -19.10 -11.26 -32.44
N ARG A 32 -19.85 -11.22 -31.33
CA ARG A 32 -19.66 -10.18 -30.32
C ARG A 32 -18.27 -10.22 -29.70
N ARG A 33 -17.71 -11.41 -29.46
CA ARG A 33 -16.34 -11.53 -28.89
C ARG A 33 -15.30 -10.90 -29.81
N TYR A 34 -15.41 -11.07 -31.13
CA TYR A 34 -14.52 -10.40 -32.09
C TYR A 34 -14.72 -8.87 -32.09
N ALA A 35 -15.98 -8.42 -32.06
CA ALA A 35 -16.29 -6.99 -32.02
C ALA A 35 -15.72 -6.33 -30.74
N VAL A 36 -15.95 -6.93 -29.56
CA VAL A 36 -15.43 -6.44 -28.28
C VAL A 36 -13.91 -6.42 -28.26
N ARG A 37 -13.24 -7.47 -28.77
CA ARG A 37 -11.78 -7.50 -28.89
C ARG A 37 -11.23 -6.35 -29.74
N ARG A 38 -11.90 -6.04 -30.85
CA ARG A 38 -11.53 -4.92 -31.72
C ARG A 38 -11.78 -3.58 -31.06
N GLN A 39 -12.89 -3.43 -30.33
CA GLN A 39 -13.22 -2.23 -29.57
C GLN A 39 -12.23 -2.01 -28.42
N ALA A 40 -11.86 -3.07 -27.71
CA ALA A 40 -10.85 -3.02 -26.64
C ALA A 40 -9.47 -2.60 -27.18
N ALA A 41 -9.08 -3.09 -28.36
CA ALA A 41 -7.87 -2.65 -29.05
C ALA A 41 -7.91 -1.16 -29.44
N ALA A 42 -9.10 -0.59 -29.63
CA ALA A 42 -9.34 0.83 -29.86
C ALA A 42 -9.58 1.63 -28.57
N GLY A 43 -9.34 1.03 -27.39
CA GLY A 43 -9.47 1.70 -26.07
C GLY A 43 -10.89 1.73 -25.49
N THR A 44 -11.89 1.08 -26.14
CA THR A 44 -13.27 1.06 -25.62
C THR A 44 -13.47 -0.17 -24.72
N PRO A 45 -13.77 0.01 -23.41
CA PRO A 45 -13.97 -1.12 -22.48
C PRO A 45 -15.26 -1.89 -22.80
N ASP A 46 -15.30 -3.19 -22.44
CA ASP A 46 -16.54 -3.98 -22.48
C ASP A 46 -17.50 -3.48 -21.38
N PRO A 47 -18.70 -2.97 -21.71
CA PRO A 47 -19.63 -2.45 -20.72
C PRO A 47 -20.31 -3.53 -19.86
N THR A 48 -20.13 -4.80 -20.19
CA THR A 48 -20.78 -5.92 -19.50
C THR A 48 -19.95 -6.47 -18.32
N ILE A 49 -18.72 -5.98 -18.14
CA ILE A 49 -17.83 -6.38 -17.06
C ILE A 49 -16.88 -5.22 -16.70
N VAL A 50 -16.54 -5.09 -15.45
CA VAL A 50 -15.59 -4.07 -15.00
C VAL A 50 -14.16 -4.53 -15.28
N ASN A 51 -13.35 -3.64 -15.86
CA ASN A 51 -11.91 -3.79 -15.87
C ASN A 51 -11.29 -2.69 -15.00
N PRO A 52 -10.68 -3.02 -13.84
CA PRO A 52 -10.10 -2.02 -12.95
C PRO A 52 -9.05 -1.11 -13.60
N ALA A 53 -8.36 -1.60 -14.64
CA ALA A 53 -7.37 -0.81 -15.37
C ALA A 53 -7.98 0.32 -16.25
N HIS A 54 -9.28 0.28 -16.50
CA HIS A 54 -10.00 1.32 -17.25
C HIS A 54 -10.80 2.27 -16.35
N LEU A 55 -10.72 2.10 -15.05
CA LEU A 55 -11.35 2.98 -14.07
C LEU A 55 -10.41 4.13 -13.69
N GLY A 56 -10.98 5.27 -13.27
CA GLY A 56 -10.19 6.30 -12.59
C GLY A 56 -9.52 5.78 -11.33
N LYS A 57 -8.45 6.43 -10.88
CA LYS A 57 -7.57 5.95 -9.80
C LYS A 57 -8.31 5.54 -8.52
N GLU A 58 -9.32 6.33 -8.12
CA GLU A 58 -10.10 6.07 -6.90
C GLU A 58 -10.91 4.78 -7.02
N LEU A 59 -11.65 4.61 -8.11
CA LEU A 59 -12.47 3.42 -8.33
C LEU A 59 -11.61 2.18 -8.62
N SER A 60 -10.49 2.36 -9.31
CA SER A 60 -9.50 1.30 -9.53
C SER A 60 -8.91 0.80 -8.22
N ALA A 61 -8.47 1.71 -7.35
CA ALA A 61 -7.92 1.36 -6.04
C ALA A 61 -8.99 0.78 -5.09
N ALA A 62 -10.26 1.23 -5.20
CA ALA A 62 -11.37 0.73 -4.40
C ALA A 62 -11.61 -0.78 -4.60
N VAL A 63 -11.34 -1.31 -5.80
CA VAL A 63 -11.42 -2.76 -6.06
C VAL A 63 -10.46 -3.54 -5.15
N CYS A 64 -9.23 -3.06 -4.99
CA CYS A 64 -8.23 -3.66 -4.11
C CYS A 64 -8.56 -3.44 -2.63
N ALA A 65 -9.14 -2.28 -2.32
CA ALA A 65 -9.52 -1.86 -0.98
C ALA A 65 -10.46 -2.84 -0.27
N ARG A 66 -11.31 -3.55 -1.03
CA ARG A 66 -12.18 -4.60 -0.48
C ARG A 66 -11.45 -5.60 0.42
N CYS A 67 -10.21 -5.92 0.09
CA CYS A 67 -9.34 -6.82 0.86
C CYS A 67 -8.19 -6.09 1.54
N HIS A 68 -7.70 -5.00 0.96
CA HIS A 68 -6.49 -4.29 1.38
C HIS A 68 -6.78 -2.98 2.13
N ALA A 69 -8.03 -2.74 2.59
CA ALA A 69 -8.36 -1.63 3.47
C ALA A 69 -8.56 -2.07 4.91
N LEU A 70 -8.30 -1.17 5.83
CA LEU A 70 -8.81 -1.29 7.19
C LEU A 70 -10.26 -0.81 7.21
N ILE A 71 -11.17 -1.77 7.30
CA ILE A 71 -12.62 -1.53 7.33
C ILE A 71 -13.03 -1.42 8.79
N GLY A 72 -13.68 -0.31 9.16
CA GLY A 72 -14.23 -0.07 10.48
C GLY A 72 -15.70 -0.47 10.62
N GLY A 73 -16.40 -0.63 9.49
CA GLY A 73 -17.81 -1.03 9.48
C GLY A 73 -18.35 -1.15 8.07
N PHE A 74 -19.60 -1.62 7.99
CA PHE A 74 -20.34 -1.81 6.75
C PHE A 74 -21.63 -1.00 6.81
N HIS A 75 -22.00 -0.33 5.72
CA HIS A 75 -23.28 0.42 5.66
C HIS A 75 -24.50 -0.49 5.64
N ASP A 76 -24.32 -1.71 5.11
CA ASP A 76 -25.34 -2.77 5.02
C ASP A 76 -25.10 -3.89 6.06
N ALA A 77 -24.56 -3.56 7.23
CA ALA A 77 -24.18 -4.53 8.26
C ALA A 77 -25.29 -5.57 8.62
N PRO A 78 -26.59 -5.22 8.67
CA PRO A 78 -27.66 -6.20 8.95
C PRO A 78 -27.80 -7.26 7.88
N ASP A 79 -27.53 -6.93 6.62
CA ASP A 79 -27.75 -7.83 5.47
C ASP A 79 -26.49 -8.64 5.11
N TYR A 80 -25.32 -8.23 5.62
CA TYR A 80 -24.04 -8.88 5.34
C TYR A 80 -24.03 -10.40 5.60
N PRO A 81 -24.60 -10.92 6.71
CA PRO A 81 -24.61 -12.36 6.97
C PRO A 81 -25.40 -13.17 5.93
N LEU A 82 -26.37 -12.54 5.24
CA LEU A 82 -27.23 -13.19 4.26
C LEU A 82 -26.73 -13.02 2.83
N HIS A 83 -26.21 -11.85 2.49
CA HIS A 83 -25.93 -11.45 1.11
C HIS A 83 -24.45 -11.14 0.85
N GLY A 84 -23.59 -11.17 1.87
CA GLY A 84 -22.18 -10.76 1.79
C GLY A 84 -22.05 -9.25 1.55
N TYR A 85 -20.89 -8.83 1.05
CA TYR A 85 -20.61 -7.41 0.79
C TYR A 85 -21.44 -6.85 -0.36
N ALA A 86 -22.09 -5.71 -0.14
CA ALA A 86 -22.83 -4.97 -1.18
C ALA A 86 -21.89 -4.36 -2.22
N PHE A 87 -20.62 -4.07 -1.88
CA PHE A 87 -19.65 -3.47 -2.77
C PHE A 87 -19.50 -4.24 -4.09
N ARG A 88 -19.51 -3.50 -5.18
CA ARG A 88 -19.22 -4.01 -6.52
C ARG A 88 -18.08 -3.21 -7.16
N PRO A 89 -17.15 -3.86 -7.88
CA PRO A 89 -16.13 -3.18 -8.66
C PRO A 89 -16.74 -2.07 -9.54
N GLY A 90 -16.09 -0.89 -9.52
CA GLY A 90 -16.60 0.30 -10.18
C GLY A 90 -17.41 1.25 -9.28
N GLN A 91 -17.74 0.85 -8.05
CA GLN A 91 -18.33 1.71 -7.03
C GLN A 91 -17.24 2.38 -6.19
N LYS A 92 -17.58 3.46 -5.50
CA LYS A 92 -16.70 4.05 -4.48
C LYS A 92 -16.63 3.12 -3.27
N PHE A 93 -15.47 3.05 -2.65
CA PHE A 93 -15.26 2.25 -1.46
C PHE A 93 -16.21 2.67 -0.32
N GLU A 94 -16.37 3.96 -0.16
CA GLU A 94 -17.18 4.59 0.89
C GLU A 94 -18.70 4.39 0.71
N ASP A 95 -19.16 3.92 -0.45
CA ASP A 95 -20.58 3.60 -0.65
C ASP A 95 -20.99 2.31 0.11
N ALA A 96 -20.05 1.41 0.37
CA ALA A 96 -20.32 0.14 1.04
C ALA A 96 -19.63 0.00 2.41
N PHE A 97 -18.50 0.68 2.61
CA PHE A 97 -17.65 0.49 3.77
C PHE A 97 -17.35 1.79 4.49
N VAL A 98 -17.23 1.70 5.80
CA VAL A 98 -16.61 2.73 6.63
C VAL A 98 -15.11 2.47 6.66
N ARG A 99 -14.31 3.36 6.04
CA ARG A 99 -12.85 3.27 6.13
C ARG A 99 -12.41 3.72 7.52
N ALA A 100 -11.56 2.92 8.17
CA ALA A 100 -10.98 3.28 9.43
C ALA A 100 -9.64 4.03 9.19
N ARG A 101 -9.58 5.31 9.59
CA ARG A 101 -8.36 6.10 9.76
C ARG A 101 -8.20 6.42 11.24
N LEU A 102 -7.01 6.80 11.67
CA LEU A 102 -6.80 7.17 13.08
C LEU A 102 -7.81 8.22 13.56
N VAL A 103 -8.05 9.26 12.75
CA VAL A 103 -9.01 10.32 13.07
C VAL A 103 -10.46 9.79 13.15
N ASP A 104 -10.83 8.80 12.37
CA ASP A 104 -12.19 8.26 12.34
C ASP A 104 -12.51 7.50 13.63
N TRP A 105 -11.51 6.86 14.28
CA TRP A 105 -11.67 6.22 15.59
C TRP A 105 -12.05 7.18 16.72
N GLN A 106 -11.73 8.45 16.54
CA GLN A 106 -12.00 9.50 17.52
C GLN A 106 -13.32 10.25 17.27
N THR A 107 -13.88 10.12 16.07
CA THR A 107 -15.02 10.93 15.62
C THR A 107 -16.22 10.14 15.12
N ASN A 108 -16.06 8.84 14.85
CA ASN A 108 -17.13 7.98 14.34
C ASN A 108 -17.69 7.08 15.46
N PRO A 109 -18.97 7.24 15.87
CA PRO A 109 -19.57 6.46 16.96
C PRO A 109 -19.54 4.93 16.74
N ALA A 110 -19.60 4.46 15.49
CA ALA A 110 -19.52 3.03 15.20
C ALA A 110 -18.13 2.45 15.52
N LEU A 111 -17.07 3.25 15.30
CA LEU A 111 -15.69 2.87 15.62
C LEU A 111 -15.38 3.07 17.12
N GLU A 112 -15.99 4.06 17.76
CA GLU A 112 -15.86 4.30 19.21
C GLU A 112 -16.31 3.06 20.01
N ALA A 113 -17.43 2.45 19.64
CA ALA A 113 -17.92 1.24 20.28
C ALA A 113 -16.95 0.05 20.14
N GLU A 114 -16.25 -0.07 19.02
CA GLU A 114 -15.22 -1.10 18.82
C GLU A 114 -13.95 -0.78 19.62
N LEU A 115 -13.54 0.49 19.66
CA LEU A 115 -12.41 0.94 20.47
C LEU A 115 -12.66 0.69 21.97
N ALA A 116 -13.88 0.87 22.47
CA ALA A 116 -14.24 0.58 23.85
C ALA A 116 -14.06 -0.90 24.20
N LYS A 117 -14.28 -1.81 23.25
CA LYS A 117 -14.06 -3.26 23.43
C LYS A 117 -12.57 -3.64 23.35
N ASN A 118 -11.80 -2.95 22.51
CA ASN A 118 -10.39 -3.20 22.33
C ASN A 118 -9.58 -1.88 22.28
N PRO A 119 -9.18 -1.35 23.44
CA PRO A 119 -8.43 -0.08 23.51
C PRO A 119 -7.07 -0.12 22.81
N GLN A 120 -6.51 -1.31 22.56
CA GLN A 120 -5.22 -1.47 21.87
C GLN A 120 -5.35 -1.38 20.34
N ILE A 121 -6.57 -1.37 19.79
CA ILE A 121 -6.80 -1.45 18.35
C ILE A 121 -6.08 -0.37 17.54
N ILE A 122 -5.96 0.83 18.11
CA ILE A 122 -5.23 1.93 17.47
C ILE A 122 -3.73 1.61 17.43
N ARG A 123 -3.15 1.26 18.57
CA ARG A 123 -1.72 0.94 18.70
C ARG A 123 -1.32 -0.24 17.81
N ASP A 124 -2.20 -1.24 17.69
CA ASP A 124 -1.95 -2.43 16.89
C ASP A 124 -2.01 -2.16 15.37
N ARG A 125 -2.73 -1.11 14.95
CA ARG A 125 -3.00 -0.83 13.55
C ARG A 125 -2.30 0.40 13.00
N TYR A 126 -1.95 1.36 13.85
CA TYR A 126 -1.38 2.63 13.44
C TYR A 126 -0.13 2.98 14.24
N TRP A 127 0.78 3.66 13.60
CA TRP A 127 1.72 4.53 14.28
C TRP A 127 0.98 5.75 14.82
N SER A 128 1.53 6.43 15.82
CA SER A 128 0.84 7.54 16.49
C SER A 128 0.57 8.76 15.58
N ASP A 129 1.24 8.85 14.44
CA ASP A 129 0.99 9.84 13.38
C ASP A 129 -0.13 9.45 12.42
N GLY A 130 -0.77 8.31 12.61
CA GLY A 130 -1.84 7.80 11.76
C GLY A 130 -1.38 6.94 10.58
N MET A 131 -0.06 6.79 10.37
CA MET A 131 0.44 5.88 9.36
C MET A 131 0.04 4.44 9.70
N ILE A 132 -0.42 3.69 8.69
CA ILE A 132 -0.79 2.29 8.89
C ILE A 132 0.43 1.45 9.30
N ARG A 133 0.26 0.61 10.33
CA ARG A 133 1.31 -0.25 10.88
C ARG A 133 1.08 -1.73 10.60
N VAL A 134 -0.16 -2.13 10.30
CA VAL A 134 -0.53 -3.53 10.09
C VAL A 134 -0.53 -3.88 8.61
N ALA A 135 0.07 -5.03 8.27
CA ALA A 135 0.09 -5.57 6.91
C ALA A 135 -1.31 -5.96 6.41
N GLY A 136 -1.50 -5.98 5.09
CA GLY A 136 -2.78 -6.27 4.45
C GLY A 136 -3.74 -5.06 4.46
N ARG A 137 -3.22 -3.84 4.68
CA ARG A 137 -4.01 -2.60 4.72
C ARG A 137 -3.34 -1.50 3.90
N GLU A 138 -2.77 -1.89 2.79
CA GLU A 138 -1.95 -1.06 1.89
C GLU A 138 -2.76 0.09 1.30
N TYR A 139 -4.07 -0.11 1.08
CA TYR A 139 -4.98 0.93 0.60
C TYR A 139 -5.00 2.16 1.52
N ASN A 140 -5.01 1.95 2.84
CA ASN A 140 -4.98 3.06 3.79
C ASN A 140 -3.69 3.89 3.63
N GLY A 141 -2.54 3.21 3.47
CA GLY A 141 -1.27 3.89 3.24
C GLY A 141 -1.21 4.62 1.90
N LEU A 142 -1.72 3.99 0.84
CA LEU A 142 -1.76 4.58 -0.50
C LEU A 142 -2.49 5.92 -0.51
N LEU A 143 -3.66 6.00 0.11
CA LEU A 143 -4.48 7.21 0.14
C LEU A 143 -3.81 8.40 0.84
N GLU A 144 -2.88 8.15 1.75
CA GLU A 144 -2.12 9.20 2.44
C GLU A 144 -0.90 9.67 1.63
N THR A 145 -0.57 9.01 0.51
CA THR A 145 0.58 9.39 -0.31
C THR A 145 0.29 10.61 -1.19
N LYS A 146 1.28 11.48 -1.36
CA LYS A 146 1.19 12.60 -2.30
C LYS A 146 1.07 12.15 -3.75
N CYS A 147 1.62 10.98 -4.09
CA CYS A 147 1.50 10.37 -5.41
C CYS A 147 0.04 10.04 -5.76
N PHE A 148 -0.73 9.53 -4.79
CA PHE A 148 -2.17 9.31 -4.97
C PHE A 148 -2.97 10.61 -4.91
N GLN A 149 -2.71 11.47 -3.91
CA GLN A 149 -3.48 12.70 -3.70
C GLN A 149 -3.35 13.69 -4.87
N ASN A 150 -2.14 13.87 -5.40
CA ASN A 150 -1.83 14.92 -6.39
C ASN A 150 -1.55 14.37 -7.80
N GLY A 151 -1.46 13.05 -7.99
CA GLY A 151 -1.18 12.39 -9.26
C GLY A 151 -2.26 11.37 -9.64
N GLU A 152 -1.97 10.54 -10.62
CA GLU A 152 -2.85 9.51 -11.15
C GLU A 152 -2.47 8.09 -10.69
N MET A 153 -1.69 7.97 -9.58
CA MET A 153 -1.24 6.69 -9.09
C MET A 153 -2.40 5.86 -8.53
N SER A 154 -2.44 4.58 -8.89
CA SER A 154 -3.30 3.56 -8.28
C SER A 154 -2.45 2.32 -7.94
N CYS A 155 -3.06 1.28 -7.37
CA CYS A 155 -2.37 0.00 -7.14
C CYS A 155 -1.80 -0.57 -8.45
N LEU A 156 -2.54 -0.42 -9.56
CA LEU A 156 -2.15 -0.92 -10.87
C LEU A 156 -1.01 -0.12 -11.54
N SER A 157 -0.57 0.98 -10.94
CA SER A 157 0.65 1.68 -11.38
C SER A 157 1.91 0.85 -11.14
N CYS A 158 1.87 -0.07 -10.17
CA CYS A 158 2.98 -0.95 -9.81
C CYS A 158 2.62 -2.43 -9.90
N HIS A 159 1.36 -2.80 -9.58
CA HIS A 159 0.91 -4.19 -9.55
C HIS A 159 0.22 -4.62 -10.85
N LYS A 160 0.37 -5.90 -11.17
CA LYS A 160 -0.31 -6.55 -12.30
C LYS A 160 -0.89 -7.87 -11.82
N MET A 161 -2.22 -7.94 -11.76
CA MET A 161 -2.95 -9.07 -11.15
C MET A 161 -3.06 -10.30 -12.05
N HIS A 162 -2.64 -10.19 -13.31
CA HIS A 162 -2.53 -11.31 -14.24
C HIS A 162 -1.07 -11.42 -14.68
N GLU A 163 -0.49 -12.62 -14.52
CA GLU A 163 0.84 -12.93 -15.03
C GLU A 163 0.93 -12.57 -16.52
N SER A 164 2.05 -12.01 -16.92
CA SER A 164 2.32 -11.69 -18.32
C SER A 164 3.16 -12.78 -18.95
N ASP A 165 2.82 -13.20 -20.16
CA ASP A 165 3.65 -14.14 -20.96
C ASP A 165 5.08 -13.60 -21.19
N ALA A 166 5.26 -12.28 -21.08
CA ALA A 166 6.55 -11.61 -21.19
C ALA A 166 7.26 -11.40 -19.86
N ASP A 167 6.68 -11.87 -18.73
CA ASP A 167 7.33 -11.75 -17.43
C ASP A 167 8.45 -12.80 -17.32
N PRO A 168 9.71 -12.38 -17.07
CA PRO A 168 10.82 -13.33 -17.00
C PRO A 168 10.84 -14.14 -15.69
N ARG A 169 10.03 -13.75 -14.70
CA ARG A 169 9.95 -14.41 -13.40
C ARG A 169 9.14 -15.68 -13.49
N SER A 170 9.44 -16.65 -12.64
CA SER A 170 8.56 -17.80 -12.45
C SER A 170 7.23 -17.36 -11.81
N ARG A 171 6.19 -18.17 -11.98
CA ARG A 171 4.88 -17.89 -11.38
C ARG A 171 4.93 -17.70 -9.86
N PRO A 172 5.68 -18.52 -9.06
CA PRO A 172 5.82 -18.30 -7.64
C PRO A 172 6.49 -16.96 -7.29
N GLU A 173 7.52 -16.55 -8.04
CA GLU A 173 8.21 -15.27 -7.83
C GLU A 173 7.30 -14.08 -8.16
N TRP A 174 6.54 -14.16 -9.26
CA TRP A 174 5.56 -13.12 -9.58
C TRP A 174 4.44 -13.05 -8.53
N ALA A 175 3.95 -14.21 -8.05
CA ALA A 175 2.83 -14.28 -7.11
C ALA A 175 3.17 -13.76 -5.71
N ASP A 176 4.46 -13.67 -5.33
CA ASP A 176 4.89 -13.18 -4.02
C ASP A 176 4.50 -11.70 -3.80
N ASP A 177 4.63 -10.87 -4.84
CA ASP A 177 4.33 -9.45 -4.76
C ASP A 177 3.39 -8.93 -5.86
N GLN A 178 3.16 -9.71 -6.93
CA GLN A 178 2.33 -9.39 -8.09
C GLN A 178 2.71 -8.05 -8.75
N LEU A 179 3.96 -7.63 -8.66
CA LEU A 179 4.45 -6.44 -9.35
C LEU A 179 4.46 -6.66 -10.87
N ALA A 180 4.15 -5.62 -11.61
CA ALA A 180 4.36 -5.62 -13.05
C ALA A 180 5.87 -5.74 -13.37
N PRO A 181 6.24 -6.29 -14.54
CA PRO A 181 7.64 -6.43 -14.93
C PRO A 181 8.42 -5.12 -14.80
N GLY A 182 9.56 -5.16 -14.14
CA GLY A 182 10.42 -4.00 -13.89
C GLY A 182 10.02 -3.13 -12.69
N MET A 183 8.84 -3.33 -12.10
CA MET A 183 8.38 -2.52 -10.97
C MET A 183 9.06 -2.86 -9.64
N GLN A 184 9.89 -3.90 -9.59
CA GLN A 184 10.78 -4.20 -8.45
C GLN A 184 11.95 -3.21 -8.34
N THR A 185 12.19 -2.41 -9.38
CA THR A 185 13.32 -1.48 -9.51
C THR A 185 12.86 -0.02 -9.39
N ASN A 186 13.80 0.91 -9.51
CA ASN A 186 13.51 2.35 -9.56
C ASN A 186 12.56 2.75 -10.71
N THR A 187 12.36 1.91 -11.72
CA THR A 187 11.40 2.14 -12.80
C THR A 187 10.01 2.46 -12.27
N ALA A 188 9.59 1.84 -11.17
CA ALA A 188 8.30 2.12 -10.53
C ALA A 188 8.12 3.60 -10.14
N CYS A 189 9.17 4.25 -9.67
CA CYS A 189 9.14 5.67 -9.30
C CYS A 189 9.48 6.57 -10.50
N LEU A 190 10.44 6.14 -11.32
CA LEU A 190 10.93 6.90 -12.46
C LEU A 190 9.92 7.00 -13.61
N GLN A 191 8.85 6.22 -13.62
CA GLN A 191 7.74 6.44 -14.58
C GLN A 191 7.12 7.85 -14.44
N CYS A 192 7.15 8.43 -13.24
CA CYS A 192 6.67 9.79 -12.94
C CYS A 192 7.80 10.76 -12.58
N HIS A 193 8.77 10.35 -11.77
CA HIS A 193 9.86 11.17 -11.25
C HIS A 193 11.06 11.22 -12.23
N LYS A 194 10.83 11.70 -13.45
CA LYS A 194 11.81 11.73 -14.55
C LYS A 194 13.10 12.49 -14.24
N THR A 195 13.07 13.46 -13.33
CA THR A 195 14.23 14.27 -12.92
C THR A 195 15.33 13.44 -12.27
N PHE A 196 14.99 12.27 -11.75
CA PHE A 196 15.97 11.33 -11.14
C PHE A 196 16.38 10.19 -12.06
N ALA A 197 15.93 10.20 -13.34
CA ALA A 197 16.21 9.15 -14.31
C ALA A 197 17.59 9.29 -14.92
N GLY A 198 18.61 9.07 -14.22
CA GLY A 198 20.01 9.08 -14.70
C GLY A 198 20.95 8.90 -13.53
N ASP A 199 22.04 8.21 -13.78
CA ASP A 199 22.98 7.81 -12.73
C ASP A 199 23.49 8.98 -11.90
N ALA A 200 23.85 10.08 -12.55
CA ALA A 200 24.33 11.28 -11.86
C ALA A 200 23.23 11.93 -10.98
N ALA A 201 22.01 12.03 -11.50
CA ALA A 201 20.89 12.61 -10.77
C ALA A 201 20.45 11.68 -9.60
N LEU A 202 20.43 10.37 -9.84
CA LEU A 202 20.11 9.39 -8.82
C LEU A 202 21.17 9.40 -7.71
N ALA A 203 22.47 9.35 -8.05
CA ALA A 203 23.56 9.39 -7.07
C ALA A 203 23.56 10.71 -6.26
N ALA A 204 23.31 11.83 -6.93
CA ALA A 204 23.20 13.13 -6.26
C ALA A 204 22.01 13.21 -5.30
N HIS A 205 20.88 12.54 -5.64
CA HIS A 205 19.72 12.48 -4.77
C HIS A 205 19.91 11.51 -3.61
N THR A 206 20.45 10.33 -3.87
CA THR A 206 20.54 9.27 -2.84
C THR A 206 21.77 9.39 -1.96
N HIS A 207 22.81 10.08 -2.42
CA HIS A 207 24.16 10.12 -1.81
C HIS A 207 24.82 8.75 -1.63
N HIS A 208 24.44 7.80 -2.51
CA HIS A 208 24.96 6.43 -2.53
C HIS A 208 25.38 6.03 -3.96
N PRO A 209 26.27 5.03 -4.11
CA PRO A 209 26.58 4.47 -5.41
C PRO A 209 25.31 3.92 -6.09
N VAL A 210 25.13 4.23 -7.38
CA VAL A 210 23.92 3.86 -8.15
C VAL A 210 23.62 2.37 -8.12
N ALA A 211 24.66 1.53 -8.17
CA ALA A 211 24.52 0.07 -8.14
C ALA A 211 24.22 -0.50 -6.73
N SER A 212 24.19 0.33 -5.69
CA SER A 212 23.91 -0.14 -4.34
C SER A 212 22.41 -0.23 -4.06
N ALA A 213 22.02 -1.11 -3.13
CA ALA A 213 20.65 -1.18 -2.64
C ALA A 213 20.16 0.15 -2.03
N ALA A 214 21.08 1.00 -1.55
CA ALA A 214 20.76 2.30 -0.98
C ALA A 214 20.32 3.34 -2.03
N SER A 215 20.52 3.06 -3.33
CA SER A 215 19.99 3.86 -4.44
C SER A 215 18.64 3.34 -4.97
N ASN A 216 18.04 2.34 -4.32
CA ASN A 216 16.68 1.90 -4.61
C ASN A 216 15.69 2.82 -3.88
N CYS A 217 14.83 3.51 -4.64
CA CYS A 217 13.83 4.45 -4.13
C CYS A 217 12.96 3.86 -3.03
N TYR A 218 12.57 2.60 -3.17
CA TYR A 218 11.75 1.89 -2.18
C TYR A 218 12.38 1.84 -0.79
N ASN A 219 13.73 1.70 -0.71
CA ASN A 219 14.41 1.51 0.57
C ASN A 219 14.36 2.76 1.44
N CYS A 220 14.22 3.94 0.82
CA CYS A 220 14.09 5.21 1.54
C CYS A 220 12.65 5.66 1.68
N HIS A 221 11.83 5.52 0.62
CA HIS A 221 10.49 6.11 0.55
C HIS A 221 9.35 5.13 0.91
N MET A 222 9.64 3.82 0.92
CA MET A 222 8.73 2.75 1.34
C MET A 222 9.45 1.78 2.30
N PRO A 223 9.96 2.28 3.45
CA PRO A 223 10.70 1.43 4.38
C PRO A 223 9.82 0.32 4.96
N HIS A 224 10.45 -0.72 5.51
CA HIS A 224 9.75 -1.84 6.13
C HIS A 224 9.25 -1.45 7.52
N THR A 225 8.12 -0.77 7.57
CA THR A 225 7.49 -0.25 8.80
C THR A 225 6.05 -0.73 8.97
N THR A 226 5.64 -1.73 8.20
CA THR A 226 4.32 -2.36 8.28
C THR A 226 4.52 -3.83 8.63
N PHE A 227 3.81 -4.33 9.66
CA PHE A 227 4.08 -5.63 10.27
C PHE A 227 2.89 -6.57 10.18
N GLY A 228 3.15 -7.84 9.91
CA GLY A 228 2.16 -8.90 9.93
C GLY A 228 2.77 -10.23 9.49
N LEU A 229 2.13 -11.34 9.86
CA LEU A 229 2.55 -12.70 9.51
C LEU A 229 4.05 -12.96 9.80
N LEU A 230 4.52 -12.46 10.94
CA LEU A 230 5.91 -12.61 11.42
C LEU A 230 6.97 -11.97 10.51
N LYS A 231 6.59 -11.00 9.67
CA LYS A 231 7.54 -10.26 8.84
C LYS A 231 7.19 -8.76 8.79
N ALA A 232 8.19 -7.95 8.49
CA ALA A 232 8.01 -6.56 8.11
C ALA A 232 7.88 -6.46 6.59
N ILE A 233 6.90 -5.70 6.11
CA ILE A 233 6.70 -5.40 4.70
C ILE A 233 6.84 -3.90 4.44
N ARG A 234 6.94 -3.53 3.17
CA ARG A 234 7.05 -2.12 2.78
C ARG A 234 5.79 -1.34 3.11
N SER A 235 5.99 -0.17 3.69
CA SER A 235 4.91 0.80 3.85
C SER A 235 4.42 1.29 2.49
N HIS A 236 3.10 1.31 2.29
CA HIS A 236 2.47 1.93 1.12
C HIS A 236 2.11 3.41 1.36
N THR A 237 2.42 3.94 2.53
CA THR A 237 2.53 5.39 2.72
C THR A 237 3.90 5.82 2.20
N ILE A 238 3.94 6.26 0.93
CA ILE A 238 5.17 6.71 0.30
C ILE A 238 5.50 8.09 0.86
N ASP A 239 6.58 8.17 1.62
CA ASP A 239 7.00 9.40 2.32
C ASP A 239 8.53 9.54 2.29
N LYS A 240 9.01 10.69 2.75
CA LYS A 240 10.45 10.96 2.89
C LYS A 240 10.96 10.47 4.27
N PRO A 241 12.20 10.01 4.38
CA PRO A 241 12.81 9.73 5.68
C PRO A 241 12.75 10.94 6.61
N SER A 242 12.30 10.73 7.85
CA SER A 242 12.14 11.81 8.83
C SER A 242 12.53 11.34 10.23
N VAL A 243 13.56 11.95 10.81
CA VAL A 243 13.96 11.68 12.20
C VAL A 243 12.91 12.22 13.17
N ALA A 244 12.30 13.38 12.88
CA ALA A 244 11.23 13.92 13.70
C ALA A 244 10.04 12.95 13.82
N ALA A 245 9.65 12.29 12.70
CA ALA A 245 8.60 11.27 12.73
C ALA A 245 9.03 10.05 13.55
N SER A 246 10.28 9.58 13.42
CA SER A 246 10.80 8.45 14.21
C SER A 246 10.79 8.75 15.69
N LEU A 247 11.17 9.95 16.11
CA LEU A 247 11.15 10.38 17.51
C LEU A 247 9.72 10.47 18.07
N ALA A 248 8.80 11.04 17.28
CA ALA A 248 7.42 11.24 17.71
C ALA A 248 6.62 9.94 17.80
N THR A 249 6.90 8.96 16.91
CA THR A 249 6.08 7.76 16.76
C THR A 249 6.75 6.47 17.26
N GLY A 250 8.08 6.45 17.40
CA GLY A 250 8.85 5.23 17.58
C GLY A 250 9.07 4.42 16.30
N ARG A 251 8.56 4.87 15.15
CA ARG A 251 8.70 4.20 13.87
C ARG A 251 10.16 4.13 13.41
N PRO A 252 10.64 2.95 12.93
CA PRO A 252 12.00 2.82 12.44
C PRO A 252 12.28 3.81 11.30
N ASN A 253 13.44 4.48 11.34
CA ASN A 253 13.88 5.36 10.26
C ASN A 253 14.46 4.53 9.11
N ALA A 254 14.16 4.89 7.88
CA ALA A 254 14.65 4.20 6.69
C ALA A 254 16.19 4.09 6.64
N CYS A 255 16.91 5.15 7.02
CA CYS A 255 18.37 5.13 7.06
C CYS A 255 18.91 4.10 8.06
N ASN A 256 18.29 4.03 9.23
CA ASN A 256 18.74 3.16 10.33
C ASN A 256 18.30 1.69 10.14
N GLN A 257 17.49 1.36 9.12
CA GLN A 257 17.24 -0.02 8.72
C GLN A 257 18.43 -0.68 7.99
N CYS A 258 19.36 0.15 7.47
CA CYS A 258 20.60 -0.31 6.85
C CYS A 258 21.82 0.09 7.69
N HIS A 259 21.85 1.32 8.19
CA HIS A 259 22.92 1.85 9.05
C HIS A 259 22.66 1.52 10.52
N LEU A 260 22.71 0.23 10.86
CA LEU A 260 22.33 -0.30 12.18
C LEU A 260 23.21 0.21 13.33
N ASP A 261 24.44 0.61 13.03
CA ASP A 261 25.43 1.16 13.96
C ASP A 261 25.25 2.68 14.21
N LYS A 262 24.35 3.35 13.49
CA LYS A 262 24.16 4.80 13.54
C LYS A 262 23.00 5.22 14.42
N SER A 263 23.19 6.36 15.09
CA SER A 263 22.15 6.99 15.90
C SER A 263 21.14 7.78 15.04
N LEU A 264 20.01 8.16 15.62
CA LEU A 264 19.08 9.10 14.98
C LEU A 264 19.74 10.49 14.80
N GLY A 265 20.65 10.88 15.72
CA GLY A 265 21.46 12.09 15.58
C GLY A 265 22.31 12.10 14.31
N TRP A 266 23.00 11.00 14.02
CA TRP A 266 23.74 10.85 12.77
C TRP A 266 22.83 11.00 11.54
N THR A 267 21.68 10.34 11.55
CA THR A 267 20.69 10.44 10.47
C THR A 267 20.19 11.86 10.28
N ALA A 268 19.85 12.56 11.36
CA ALA A 268 19.36 13.93 11.30
C ALA A 268 20.41 14.88 10.70
N LEU A 269 21.68 14.73 11.07
CA LEU A 269 22.79 15.53 10.51
C LEU A 269 23.04 15.22 9.02
N ALA A 270 22.91 13.95 8.60
CA ALA A 270 23.00 13.57 7.19
C ALA A 270 21.86 14.21 6.36
N LEU A 271 20.61 14.07 6.80
CA LEU A 271 19.45 14.66 6.14
C LEU A 271 19.52 16.20 6.10
N ASN A 272 20.03 16.83 7.16
CA ASN A 272 20.27 18.27 7.17
C ASN A 272 21.31 18.69 6.14
N ARG A 273 22.45 18.00 6.10
CA ARG A 273 23.55 18.29 5.16
C ARG A 273 23.12 18.14 3.70
N TRP A 274 22.31 17.12 3.40
CA TRP A 274 21.96 16.76 2.03
C TRP A 274 20.74 17.51 1.51
N TYR A 275 19.76 17.74 2.39
CA TYR A 275 18.46 18.24 1.96
C TYR A 275 17.98 19.48 2.75
N GLY A 276 18.81 20.00 3.68
CA GLY A 276 18.43 21.14 4.52
C GLY A 276 17.30 20.80 5.52
N THR A 277 17.02 19.53 5.78
CA THR A 277 15.99 19.12 6.74
C THR A 277 16.37 19.59 8.14
N PRO A 278 15.49 20.30 8.88
CA PRO A 278 15.80 20.74 10.22
C PRO A 278 16.14 19.56 11.14
N VAL A 279 17.19 19.72 11.95
CA VAL A 279 17.56 18.75 12.99
C VAL A 279 16.56 18.90 14.15
N PRO A 280 15.76 17.86 14.47
CA PRO A 280 14.83 17.95 15.58
C PRO A 280 15.58 17.94 16.94
N PRO A 281 14.96 18.46 18.01
CA PRO A 281 15.51 18.29 19.35
C PRO A 281 15.54 16.81 19.73
N MET A 282 16.65 16.38 20.34
CA MET A 282 16.90 15.00 20.74
C MET A 282 17.57 14.98 22.11
N ASN A 283 17.28 13.98 22.93
CA ASN A 283 18.02 13.70 24.14
C ASN A 283 19.40 13.07 23.81
N ALA A 284 20.22 12.84 24.82
CA ALA A 284 21.57 12.29 24.62
C ALA A 284 21.55 10.89 24.01
N ASP A 285 20.65 10.02 24.47
CA ASP A 285 20.57 8.65 23.98
C ASP A 285 20.16 8.60 22.50
N GLU A 286 19.16 9.38 22.10
CA GLU A 286 18.68 9.48 20.72
C GLU A 286 19.75 10.07 19.77
N ARG A 287 20.60 10.95 20.33
CA ARG A 287 21.69 11.56 19.57
C ARG A 287 22.88 10.63 19.40
N ASP A 288 23.23 9.87 20.44
CA ASP A 288 24.54 9.22 20.53
C ASP A 288 24.49 7.68 20.48
N ILE A 289 23.36 7.04 20.85
CA ILE A 289 23.21 5.59 20.82
C ILE A 289 22.64 5.15 19.47
N ALA A 290 23.12 4.04 18.95
CA ALA A 290 22.61 3.44 17.70
C ALA A 290 21.09 3.22 17.82
N ALA A 291 20.34 3.64 16.77
CA ALA A 291 18.88 3.59 16.78
C ALA A 291 18.34 2.16 16.96
N SER A 292 19.00 1.16 16.38
CA SER A 292 18.68 -0.26 16.53
C SER A 292 18.74 -0.72 18.01
N VAL A 293 19.75 -0.26 18.74
CA VAL A 293 19.92 -0.56 20.17
C VAL A 293 18.83 0.12 21.00
N LEU A 294 18.55 1.41 20.75
CA LEU A 294 17.51 2.13 21.46
C LEU A 294 16.12 1.50 21.28
N TRP A 295 15.79 1.09 20.08
CA TRP A 295 14.49 0.44 19.82
C TRP A 295 14.39 -0.90 20.53
N THR A 296 15.46 -1.70 20.52
CA THR A 296 15.51 -2.97 21.27
C THR A 296 15.33 -2.75 22.77
N LEU A 297 15.99 -1.73 23.34
CA LEU A 297 15.90 -1.40 24.78
C LEU A 297 14.52 -0.87 25.17
N LYS A 298 13.82 -0.18 24.29
CA LYS A 298 12.44 0.28 24.53
C LYS A 298 11.42 -0.88 24.61
N GLY A 299 11.80 -2.08 24.16
CA GLY A 299 10.98 -3.29 24.26
C GLY A 299 9.69 -3.24 23.45
N ASP A 300 9.62 -2.40 22.43
CA ASP A 300 8.47 -2.39 21.52
C ASP A 300 8.59 -3.55 20.54
N ALA A 301 7.79 -4.59 20.72
CA ALA A 301 7.77 -5.79 19.89
C ALA A 301 7.39 -5.54 18.42
N GLY A 302 7.06 -4.31 18.08
CA GLY A 302 6.78 -3.89 16.71
C GLY A 302 7.97 -3.23 16.01
N GLN A 303 9.17 -3.29 16.60
CA GLN A 303 10.37 -2.63 16.07
C GLN A 303 11.50 -3.62 15.76
#